data_a633190df2eeada6871c4fa3945addb3
#
_entry.id   a633190df2eeada6871c4fa3945addb3
#
_cell.length_a   1.000
_cell.length_b   1.000
_cell.length_c   1.000
_cell.angle_alpha   90.00
_cell.angle_beta   90.00
_cell.angle_gamma   90.00
#
_symmetry.space_group_name_H-M   'P 1'
#
loop_
_entity.id
_entity.type
_entity.pdbx_description
1 polymer ?
#
loop_
_entity_poly.entity_id
_entity_poly.type
_entity_poly.pdbx_seq_one_letter_code
_entity_poly.pdbx_strand_id
1 'polypeptide(L)'
;MKNRYFIAAGAALVLGALVSPALTPASAQTALEKREEMEARYGVKDAVVRYDTRADMMKDPYRTGAEYFMYPMERPEMTAAPKGYKPFYISYTGRHGARYAIKDEVYEKVLELLRNSHDAGKLTGAGEDLYRRYEVFYPNVAYRGGDLTSKGQEQLHFIANTLYHNFPEVFKGRTRAEVLSTPVPRVLLTMVCFLDEIRALDDDFGFTVDTGRKFLPVLEPNGSKNPYRTVVPATKESKESAAAMKASRIDAKGFCSRYFNDVDSLERNYGMFTFEDNMRSIVMDIQCLDDASAKDNMLDIFTPEELFNLWEVRNYNGYLFWGFSPLADNRSVTNNAAILKDIMEKAEKNFASGEIQMDLRFTHDTAVLPLVSFMRLNNFGAVVNDPEEVKNYWRSDQIPMASNLQLIFFRSKKNPEILVKVLYNGHEAMLPLPEAAPSFYPWSAFKDFYGKLISEIR
;
A
#
# COMPACT_ATOMS: atom_id res chain seq x y z
N MET A 1 -43.51 1.82 -48.27
CA MET A 1 -44.96 1.70 -47.98
C MET A 1 -45.15 1.15 -46.58
N LYS A 2 -45.74 2.02 -45.75
CA LYS A 2 -46.72 1.80 -44.68
C LYS A 2 -46.53 0.66 -43.68
N ASN A 3 -46.11 1.02 -42.46
CA ASN A 3 -46.97 1.02 -41.24
C ASN A 3 -47.59 -0.31 -40.79
N ARG A 4 -47.28 -0.77 -39.57
CA ARG A 4 -48.28 -0.65 -38.46
C ARG A 4 -47.69 -1.11 -37.12
N TYR A 5 -47.89 -0.24 -36.13
CA TYR A 5 -47.75 -0.47 -34.70
C TYR A 5 -48.72 -1.58 -34.24
N PHE A 6 -48.27 -2.39 -33.26
CA PHE A 6 -49.19 -3.02 -32.31
C PHE A 6 -48.64 -2.82 -30.89
N ILE A 7 -49.43 -2.07 -30.15
CA ILE A 7 -49.38 -1.92 -28.71
C ILE A 7 -50.03 -3.17 -28.13
N ALA A 8 -49.35 -3.85 -27.19
CA ALA A 8 -50.00 -4.74 -26.28
C ALA A 8 -49.55 -4.41 -24.88
N ALA A 9 -50.51 -3.96 -24.08
CA ALA A 9 -50.38 -3.61 -22.68
C ALA A 9 -50.34 -4.85 -21.81
N GLY A 10 -49.60 -4.75 -20.70
CA GLY A 10 -50.04 -5.30 -19.43
C GLY A 10 -49.47 -6.61 -19.00
N ALA A 11 -48.48 -6.59 -18.14
CA ALA A 11 -48.51 -7.31 -16.86
C ALA A 11 -47.30 -6.81 -16.01
N ALA A 12 -47.60 -5.97 -15.04
CA ALA A 12 -46.63 -5.60 -14.00
C ALA A 12 -46.43 -6.82 -13.09
N LEU A 13 -45.35 -7.55 -13.32
CA LEU A 13 -44.80 -8.46 -12.31
C LEU A 13 -43.95 -7.62 -11.38
N VAL A 14 -44.51 -7.31 -10.23
CA VAL A 14 -43.75 -6.79 -9.07
C VAL A 14 -42.85 -7.93 -8.58
N LEU A 15 -41.67 -8.04 -9.15
CA LEU A 15 -40.56 -8.75 -8.54
C LEU A 15 -40.07 -7.86 -7.40
N GLY A 16 -40.47 -8.20 -6.19
CA GLY A 16 -39.89 -7.70 -4.98
C GLY A 16 -38.37 -7.96 -5.02
N ALA A 17 -37.61 -6.97 -5.44
CA ALA A 17 -36.19 -6.97 -5.19
C ALA A 17 -36.02 -7.03 -3.67
N LEU A 18 -35.62 -8.18 -3.16
CA LEU A 18 -34.93 -8.28 -1.89
C LEU A 18 -33.64 -7.44 -2.05
N VAL A 19 -33.78 -6.17 -1.72
CA VAL A 19 -32.63 -5.32 -1.46
C VAL A 19 -31.97 -5.95 -0.23
N SER A 20 -30.99 -6.82 -0.46
CA SER A 20 -29.97 -7.08 0.54
C SER A 20 -29.49 -5.73 1.01
N PRO A 21 -29.45 -5.43 2.32
CA PRO A 21 -28.85 -4.21 2.78
C PRO A 21 -27.42 -4.23 2.22
N ALA A 22 -27.15 -3.38 1.24
CA ALA A 22 -25.81 -3.07 0.84
C ALA A 22 -25.11 -2.67 2.13
N LEU A 23 -24.13 -3.48 2.55
CA LEU A 23 -23.16 -3.07 3.57
C LEU A 23 -22.62 -1.75 3.06
N THR A 24 -23.14 -0.64 3.59
CA THR A 24 -22.51 0.66 3.43
C THR A 24 -21.07 0.45 3.88
N PRO A 25 -20.09 0.67 3.02
CA PRO A 25 -18.70 0.50 3.43
C PRO A 25 -18.49 1.36 4.69
N ALA A 26 -17.72 0.86 5.65
CA ALA A 26 -17.28 1.65 6.82
C ALA A 26 -16.56 2.94 6.41
N SER A 27 -16.29 3.13 5.13
CA SER A 27 -15.74 4.31 4.46
C SER A 27 -16.72 5.49 4.32
N ALA A 28 -18.01 5.33 4.59
CA ALA A 28 -19.00 6.42 4.45
C ALA A 28 -19.08 7.37 5.66
N GLN A 29 -18.42 7.03 6.77
CA GLN A 29 -18.25 7.97 7.87
C GLN A 29 -17.26 9.06 7.48
N THR A 30 -17.62 10.30 7.74
CA THR A 30 -16.68 11.42 7.54
C THR A 30 -15.47 11.26 8.47
N ALA A 31 -14.32 11.84 8.12
CA ALA A 31 -13.15 11.80 8.99
C ALA A 31 -13.44 12.43 10.36
N LEU A 32 -14.33 13.42 10.43
CA LEU A 32 -14.77 14.04 11.68
C LEU A 32 -15.55 13.06 12.56
N GLU A 33 -16.53 12.33 12.02
CA GLU A 33 -17.30 11.33 12.77
C GLU A 33 -16.39 10.22 13.34
N LYS A 34 -15.46 9.75 12.53
CA LYS A 34 -14.46 8.74 12.97
C LYS A 34 -13.59 9.28 14.10
N ARG A 35 -13.19 10.53 14.01
CA ARG A 35 -12.39 11.19 15.03
C ARG A 35 -13.17 11.36 16.33
N GLU A 36 -14.41 11.88 16.27
CA GLU A 36 -15.29 12.04 17.43
C GLU A 36 -15.56 10.69 18.09
N GLU A 37 -15.80 9.63 17.31
CA GLU A 37 -15.95 8.27 17.81
C GLU A 37 -14.67 7.79 18.52
N MET A 38 -13.50 8.05 17.94
CA MET A 38 -12.22 7.67 18.52
C MET A 38 -11.92 8.45 19.80
N GLU A 39 -12.12 9.77 19.81
CA GLU A 39 -11.94 10.61 20.98
C GLU A 39 -12.88 10.19 22.13
N ALA A 40 -14.16 9.93 21.83
CA ALA A 40 -15.14 9.46 22.81
C ALA A 40 -14.81 8.05 23.35
N ARG A 41 -14.33 7.16 22.50
CA ARG A 41 -14.06 5.76 22.84
C ARG A 41 -12.75 5.57 23.60
N TYR A 42 -11.72 6.30 23.23
CA TYR A 42 -10.35 6.09 23.71
C TYR A 42 -9.79 7.25 24.51
N GLY A 43 -10.43 8.41 24.50
CA GLY A 43 -10.04 9.58 25.28
C GLY A 43 -8.70 10.21 24.89
N VAL A 44 -8.19 9.91 23.66
CA VAL A 44 -6.89 10.38 23.19
C VAL A 44 -6.98 10.93 21.77
N LYS A 45 -6.20 11.96 21.47
CA LYS A 45 -6.17 12.57 20.13
C LYS A 45 -5.65 11.62 19.04
N ASP A 46 -4.74 10.72 19.39
CA ASP A 46 -4.18 9.69 18.52
C ASP A 46 -4.95 8.37 18.66
N ALA A 47 -6.24 8.42 18.96
CA ALA A 47 -7.06 7.22 19.12
C ALA A 47 -7.11 6.42 17.82
N VAL A 48 -7.04 5.12 17.96
CA VAL A 48 -7.03 4.18 16.85
C VAL A 48 -8.26 3.28 16.89
N VAL A 49 -8.76 2.89 15.72
CA VAL A 49 -9.89 1.98 15.59
C VAL A 49 -9.39 0.54 15.65
N ARG A 50 -10.07 -0.30 16.42
CA ARG A 50 -9.81 -1.74 16.42
C ARG A 50 -10.50 -2.39 15.23
N TYR A 51 -9.73 -3.03 14.35
CA TYR A 51 -10.24 -3.78 13.19
C TYR A 51 -10.67 -5.20 13.59
N ASP A 52 -11.63 -5.75 12.89
CA ASP A 52 -11.87 -7.20 12.85
C ASP A 52 -11.06 -7.80 11.68
N THR A 53 -9.75 -7.81 11.87
CA THR A 53 -8.79 -8.17 10.83
C THR A 53 -8.97 -9.60 10.35
N ARG A 54 -9.28 -10.53 11.25
CA ARG A 54 -9.49 -11.91 10.86
C ARG A 54 -10.69 -12.05 9.93
N ALA A 55 -11.81 -11.41 10.26
CA ALA A 55 -13.00 -11.44 9.40
C ALA A 55 -12.73 -10.83 8.01
N ASP A 56 -11.99 -9.70 7.96
CA ASP A 56 -11.60 -9.07 6.70
C ASP A 56 -10.74 -9.99 5.82
N MET A 57 -9.74 -10.67 6.41
CA MET A 57 -8.84 -11.57 5.69
C MET A 57 -9.53 -12.86 5.23
N MET A 58 -10.45 -13.39 6.03
CA MET A 58 -11.25 -14.56 5.64
C MET A 58 -12.21 -14.25 4.49
N LYS A 59 -12.71 -13.00 4.42
CA LYS A 59 -13.57 -12.54 3.33
C LYS A 59 -12.79 -12.33 2.03
N ASP A 60 -11.55 -11.85 2.13
CA ASP A 60 -10.66 -11.59 0.99
C ASP A 60 -9.24 -12.12 1.30
N PRO A 61 -8.94 -13.39 0.96
CA PRO A 61 -7.65 -14.01 1.25
C PRO A 61 -6.45 -13.29 0.60
N TYR A 62 -6.65 -12.56 -0.50
CA TYR A 62 -5.57 -11.83 -1.14
C TYR A 62 -5.00 -10.69 -0.29
N ARG A 63 -5.75 -10.21 0.72
CA ARG A 63 -5.23 -9.26 1.73
C ARG A 63 -4.09 -9.85 2.56
N THR A 64 -4.04 -11.18 2.71
CA THR A 64 -2.92 -11.86 3.38
C THR A 64 -1.60 -11.74 2.62
N GLY A 65 -1.64 -11.25 1.39
CA GLY A 65 -0.47 -10.87 0.61
C GLY A 65 0.29 -9.67 1.17
N ALA A 66 -0.30 -8.91 2.11
CA ALA A 66 0.30 -7.71 2.69
C ALA A 66 0.70 -6.71 1.59
N GLU A 67 2.00 -6.46 1.41
CA GLU A 67 2.53 -5.57 0.38
C GLU A 67 2.33 -6.07 -1.08
N TYR A 68 1.85 -7.29 -1.29
CA TYR A 68 1.41 -7.80 -2.61
C TYR A 68 -0.06 -7.52 -2.88
N PHE A 69 -0.81 -7.04 -1.88
CA PHE A 69 -2.21 -6.70 -2.09
C PHE A 69 -2.35 -5.63 -3.19
N MET A 70 -3.34 -5.81 -4.06
CA MET A 70 -3.57 -4.89 -5.17
C MET A 70 -4.18 -3.58 -4.70
N TYR A 71 -3.80 -2.49 -5.36
CA TYR A 71 -4.43 -1.18 -5.14
C TYR A 71 -5.92 -1.27 -5.46
N PRO A 72 -6.81 -0.86 -4.56
CA PRO A 72 -8.23 -0.79 -4.83
C PRO A 72 -8.50 0.33 -5.85
N MET A 73 -8.91 -0.06 -7.08
CA MET A 73 -9.19 0.88 -8.16
C MET A 73 -10.57 1.53 -7.96
N GLU A 74 -10.72 2.24 -6.83
CA GLU A 74 -11.96 2.87 -6.41
C GLU A 74 -11.84 4.40 -6.43
N ARG A 75 -12.97 5.08 -6.64
CA ARG A 75 -13.07 6.53 -6.57
C ARG A 75 -14.02 6.90 -5.44
N PRO A 76 -13.54 7.00 -4.20
CA PRO A 76 -14.40 7.36 -3.09
C PRO A 76 -14.90 8.79 -3.21
N GLU A 77 -16.12 9.03 -2.72
CA GLU A 77 -16.61 10.40 -2.54
C GLU A 77 -15.75 11.13 -1.51
N MET A 78 -15.48 12.38 -1.77
CA MET A 78 -14.69 13.24 -0.89
C MET A 78 -15.53 14.35 -0.29
N THR A 79 -15.22 14.70 0.94
CA THR A 79 -15.79 15.87 1.60
C THR A 79 -15.52 17.13 0.79
N ALA A 80 -16.57 17.92 0.53
CA ALA A 80 -16.45 19.14 -0.23
C ALA A 80 -15.57 20.19 0.47
N ALA A 81 -14.84 20.97 -0.32
CA ALA A 81 -14.02 22.05 0.22
C ALA A 81 -14.88 23.10 0.92
N PRO A 82 -14.41 23.69 2.04
CA PRO A 82 -15.09 24.80 2.68
C PRO A 82 -15.34 25.96 1.71
N LYS A 83 -16.45 26.68 1.91
CA LYS A 83 -16.88 27.76 1.00
C LYS A 83 -15.77 28.77 0.75
N GLY A 84 -15.42 28.93 -0.52
CA GLY A 84 -14.41 29.89 -0.98
C GLY A 84 -12.99 29.36 -1.03
N TYR A 85 -12.75 28.13 -0.57
CA TYR A 85 -11.47 27.45 -0.75
C TYR A 85 -11.42 26.69 -2.08
N LYS A 86 -10.27 26.71 -2.73
CA LYS A 86 -9.99 25.98 -3.97
C LYS A 86 -8.61 25.33 -3.90
N PRO A 87 -8.47 24.11 -4.43
CA PRO A 87 -7.17 23.47 -4.51
C PRO A 87 -6.25 24.27 -5.43
N PHE A 88 -4.96 24.34 -5.08
CA PHE A 88 -3.96 25.09 -5.86
C PHE A 88 -2.58 24.46 -5.91
N TYR A 89 -2.31 23.45 -5.07
CA TYR A 89 -1.04 22.74 -5.02
C TYR A 89 -1.25 21.29 -4.56
N ILE A 90 -0.45 20.38 -5.12
CA ILE A 90 -0.48 18.95 -4.77
C ILE A 90 0.94 18.47 -4.46
N SER A 91 1.12 17.80 -3.30
CA SER A 91 2.30 16.98 -3.04
C SER A 91 1.89 15.50 -3.05
N TYR A 92 2.51 14.70 -3.89
CA TYR A 92 2.27 13.28 -4.07
C TYR A 92 3.52 12.49 -3.70
N THR A 93 3.35 11.41 -2.94
CA THR A 93 4.41 10.44 -2.65
C THR A 93 3.82 9.04 -2.83
N GLY A 94 4.30 8.30 -3.84
CA GLY A 94 3.73 7.01 -4.21
C GLY A 94 4.75 5.90 -4.36
N ARG A 95 4.32 4.68 -3.98
CA ARG A 95 4.98 3.41 -4.23
C ARG A 95 4.82 3.02 -5.70
N HIS A 96 5.76 2.24 -6.24
CA HIS A 96 5.60 1.61 -7.56
C HIS A 96 4.34 0.76 -7.66
N GLY A 97 3.80 0.58 -8.87
CA GLY A 97 2.67 -0.28 -9.18
C GLY A 97 2.94 -1.77 -8.96
N ALA A 98 1.95 -2.60 -9.25
CA ALA A 98 2.06 -4.06 -9.21
C ALA A 98 3.26 -4.54 -10.04
N ARG A 99 3.95 -5.55 -9.55
CA ARG A 99 5.20 -6.08 -10.11
C ARG A 99 5.30 -7.59 -9.91
N TYR A 100 6.18 -8.22 -10.67
CA TYR A 100 6.63 -9.59 -10.41
C TYR A 100 7.37 -9.68 -9.07
N ALA A 101 7.57 -10.90 -8.55
CA ALA A 101 8.41 -11.12 -7.36
C ALA A 101 9.74 -10.37 -7.51
N ILE A 102 10.31 -9.95 -6.37
CA ILE A 102 11.43 -8.98 -6.36
C ILE A 102 12.66 -9.47 -7.13
N LYS A 103 12.82 -10.78 -7.31
CA LYS A 103 13.95 -11.42 -7.97
C LYS A 103 13.52 -12.72 -8.63
N ASP A 104 14.16 -13.09 -9.72
CA ASP A 104 13.94 -14.35 -10.44
C ASP A 104 14.19 -15.58 -9.55
N GLU A 105 15.20 -15.51 -8.65
CA GLU A 105 15.56 -16.61 -7.79
C GLU A 105 14.42 -17.10 -6.87
N VAL A 106 13.40 -16.27 -6.62
CA VAL A 106 12.20 -16.68 -5.86
C VAL A 106 11.44 -17.74 -6.63
N TYR A 107 11.30 -17.56 -7.94
CA TYR A 107 10.63 -18.51 -8.83
C TYR A 107 11.51 -19.72 -9.19
N GLU A 108 12.77 -19.45 -9.55
CA GLU A 108 13.71 -20.46 -10.02
C GLU A 108 13.99 -21.54 -8.97
N LYS A 109 14.27 -21.13 -7.74
CA LYS A 109 14.59 -22.07 -6.65
C LYS A 109 13.42 -22.98 -6.30
N VAL A 110 12.19 -22.49 -6.40
CA VAL A 110 11.01 -23.34 -6.17
C VAL A 110 10.87 -24.36 -7.30
N LEU A 111 11.03 -23.93 -8.57
CA LEU A 111 10.99 -24.86 -9.71
C LEU A 111 12.09 -25.94 -9.60
N GLU A 112 13.33 -25.52 -9.30
CA GLU A 112 14.46 -26.43 -9.13
C GLU A 112 14.20 -27.44 -8.02
N LEU A 113 13.70 -27.00 -6.88
CA LEU A 113 13.36 -27.88 -5.76
C LEU A 113 12.29 -28.90 -6.16
N LEU A 114 11.19 -28.46 -6.77
CA LEU A 114 10.10 -29.34 -7.16
C LEU A 114 10.57 -30.37 -8.22
N ARG A 115 11.33 -29.90 -9.22
CA ARG A 115 11.91 -30.78 -10.27
C ARG A 115 12.85 -31.85 -9.69
N ASN A 116 13.80 -31.43 -8.86
CA ASN A 116 14.75 -32.35 -8.24
C ASN A 116 14.04 -33.37 -7.33
N SER A 117 12.96 -32.95 -6.67
CA SER A 117 12.15 -33.81 -5.82
C SER A 117 11.30 -34.80 -6.63
N HIS A 118 10.76 -34.37 -7.78
CA HIS A 118 10.09 -35.21 -8.75
C HIS A 118 11.03 -36.29 -9.30
N ASP A 119 12.20 -35.89 -9.83
CA ASP A 119 13.19 -36.79 -10.42
C ASP A 119 13.70 -37.86 -9.40
N ALA A 120 13.73 -37.46 -8.12
CA ALA A 120 14.11 -38.35 -7.02
C ALA A 120 12.94 -39.18 -6.45
N GLY A 121 11.72 -39.05 -6.96
CA GLY A 121 10.52 -39.73 -6.44
C GLY A 121 10.16 -39.37 -5.01
N LYS A 122 10.45 -38.11 -4.61
CA LYS A 122 10.26 -37.60 -3.23
C LYS A 122 8.99 -36.76 -3.06
N LEU A 123 8.22 -36.56 -4.11
CA LEU A 123 6.93 -35.84 -4.04
C LEU A 123 5.80 -36.80 -3.66
N THR A 124 4.85 -36.31 -2.93
CA THR A 124 3.52 -36.94 -2.74
C THR A 124 2.67 -36.77 -4.00
N GLY A 125 1.50 -37.40 -4.07
CA GLY A 125 0.56 -37.14 -5.17
C GLY A 125 0.17 -35.65 -5.30
N ALA A 126 0.00 -34.94 -4.18
CA ALA A 126 -0.24 -33.50 -4.17
C ALA A 126 1.00 -32.70 -4.60
N GLY A 127 2.21 -33.19 -4.26
CA GLY A 127 3.46 -32.59 -4.69
C GLY A 127 3.67 -32.71 -6.20
N GLU A 128 3.32 -33.87 -6.79
CA GLU A 128 3.35 -34.07 -8.24
C GLU A 128 2.37 -33.16 -8.99
N ASP A 129 1.18 -32.93 -8.40
CA ASP A 129 0.22 -31.96 -8.94
C ASP A 129 0.75 -30.53 -8.88
N LEU A 130 1.31 -30.12 -7.73
CA LEU A 130 1.93 -28.81 -7.58
C LEU A 130 3.08 -28.61 -8.56
N TYR A 131 3.95 -29.62 -8.75
CA TYR A 131 5.06 -29.55 -9.71
C TYR A 131 4.56 -29.29 -11.13
N ARG A 132 3.57 -30.07 -11.61
CA ARG A 132 2.99 -29.90 -12.96
C ARG A 132 2.38 -28.50 -13.16
N ARG A 133 1.64 -28.00 -12.16
CA ARG A 133 1.06 -26.64 -12.18
C ARG A 133 2.16 -25.59 -12.21
N TYR A 134 3.20 -25.78 -11.42
CA TYR A 134 4.32 -24.86 -11.36
C TYR A 134 5.13 -24.82 -12.66
N GLU A 135 5.33 -25.94 -13.35
CA GLU A 135 5.98 -25.97 -14.67
C GLU A 135 5.18 -25.20 -15.73
N VAL A 136 3.87 -25.21 -15.66
CA VAL A 136 2.99 -24.40 -16.55
C VAL A 136 3.04 -22.93 -16.17
N PHE A 137 3.13 -22.61 -14.88
CA PHE A 137 3.19 -21.24 -14.37
C PHE A 137 4.53 -20.55 -14.68
N TYR A 138 5.65 -21.24 -14.46
CA TYR A 138 6.98 -20.66 -14.47
C TYR A 138 7.36 -19.88 -15.75
N PRO A 139 7.04 -20.34 -16.97
CA PRO A 139 7.33 -19.59 -18.19
C PRO A 139 6.75 -18.16 -18.23
N ASN A 140 5.66 -17.93 -17.50
CA ASN A 140 5.00 -16.61 -17.48
C ASN A 140 5.74 -15.59 -16.60
N VAL A 141 6.60 -16.06 -15.70
CA VAL A 141 7.30 -15.23 -14.72
C VAL A 141 8.83 -15.25 -14.87
N ALA A 142 9.36 -16.16 -15.68
CA ALA A 142 10.80 -16.31 -15.91
C ALA A 142 11.43 -15.03 -16.45
N TYR A 143 12.54 -14.62 -15.83
CA TYR A 143 13.29 -13.40 -16.20
C TYR A 143 12.52 -12.09 -16.05
N ARG A 144 11.46 -12.09 -15.24
CA ARG A 144 10.63 -10.92 -14.97
C ARG A 144 10.79 -10.37 -13.53
N GLY A 145 11.75 -10.90 -12.79
CA GLY A 145 11.97 -10.53 -11.38
C GLY A 145 12.14 -9.02 -11.19
N GLY A 146 11.22 -8.41 -10.45
CA GLY A 146 11.20 -6.98 -10.13
C GLY A 146 10.63 -6.06 -11.19
N ASP A 147 10.18 -6.58 -12.34
CA ASP A 147 9.54 -5.81 -13.41
C ASP A 147 8.13 -5.34 -13.02
N LEU A 148 7.76 -4.15 -13.47
CA LEU A 148 6.39 -3.65 -13.39
C LEU A 148 5.47 -4.46 -14.32
N THR A 149 4.29 -4.86 -13.83
CA THR A 149 3.29 -5.56 -14.64
C THR A 149 2.40 -4.58 -15.40
N SER A 150 1.59 -5.08 -16.38
CA SER A 150 0.57 -4.26 -17.06
C SER A 150 -0.46 -3.74 -16.06
N LYS A 151 -0.88 -4.56 -15.08
CA LYS A 151 -1.75 -4.12 -13.98
C LYS A 151 -1.11 -3.00 -13.15
N GLY A 152 0.22 -3.07 -12.94
CA GLY A 152 0.95 -2.00 -12.29
C GLY A 152 0.92 -0.70 -13.08
N GLN A 153 1.03 -0.75 -14.40
CA GLN A 153 0.88 0.42 -15.26
C GLN A 153 -0.53 1.00 -15.19
N GLU A 154 -1.57 0.16 -15.30
CA GLU A 154 -2.98 0.56 -15.18
C GLU A 154 -3.30 1.24 -13.85
N GLN A 155 -2.72 0.77 -12.75
CA GLN A 155 -2.86 1.41 -11.44
C GLN A 155 -2.39 2.87 -11.46
N LEU A 156 -1.27 3.16 -12.11
CA LEU A 156 -0.73 4.51 -12.15
C LEU A 156 -1.50 5.43 -13.10
N HIS A 157 -1.96 4.92 -14.23
CA HIS A 157 -2.90 5.65 -15.08
C HIS A 157 -4.18 5.99 -14.32
N PHE A 158 -4.77 5.02 -13.62
CA PHE A 158 -5.97 5.23 -12.81
C PHE A 158 -5.77 6.28 -11.71
N ILE A 159 -4.66 6.22 -10.96
CA ILE A 159 -4.37 7.16 -9.87
C ILE A 159 -4.18 8.58 -10.43
N ALA A 160 -3.43 8.73 -11.50
CA ALA A 160 -3.19 10.02 -12.16
C ALA A 160 -4.48 10.61 -12.72
N ASN A 161 -5.29 9.79 -13.41
CA ASN A 161 -6.61 10.17 -13.93
C ASN A 161 -7.56 10.63 -12.83
N THR A 162 -7.60 9.87 -11.73
CA THR A 162 -8.43 10.22 -10.57
C THR A 162 -7.99 11.54 -9.93
N LEU A 163 -6.68 11.75 -9.77
CA LEU A 163 -6.12 12.99 -9.22
C LEU A 163 -6.49 14.21 -10.09
N TYR A 164 -6.35 14.07 -11.40
CA TYR A 164 -6.70 15.14 -12.36
C TYR A 164 -8.17 15.54 -12.26
N HIS A 165 -9.08 14.57 -12.27
CA HIS A 165 -10.51 14.82 -12.24
C HIS A 165 -11.03 15.30 -10.88
N ASN A 166 -10.38 14.89 -9.79
CA ASN A 166 -10.76 15.30 -8.45
C ASN A 166 -10.34 16.75 -8.12
N PHE A 167 -9.24 17.23 -8.72
CA PHE A 167 -8.68 18.55 -8.42
C PHE A 167 -8.39 19.38 -9.68
N PRO A 168 -9.38 19.57 -10.57
CA PRO A 168 -9.17 20.21 -11.87
C PRO A 168 -8.70 21.67 -11.77
N GLU A 169 -8.90 22.33 -10.62
CA GLU A 169 -8.42 23.70 -10.41
C GLU A 169 -6.90 23.81 -10.39
N VAL A 170 -6.19 22.76 -9.96
CA VAL A 170 -4.72 22.73 -9.95
C VAL A 170 -4.17 22.71 -11.38
N PHE A 171 -4.94 22.13 -12.31
CA PHE A 171 -4.58 21.98 -13.73
C PHE A 171 -5.08 23.12 -14.62
N LYS A 172 -5.67 24.16 -14.03
CA LYS A 172 -6.10 25.35 -14.79
C LYS A 172 -4.94 26.25 -15.15
N GLY A 173 -4.66 26.35 -16.44
CA GLY A 173 -3.57 27.13 -16.97
C GLY A 173 -2.29 26.28 -17.13
N ARG A 174 -1.14 26.91 -17.10
CA ARG A 174 0.13 26.23 -17.30
C ARG A 174 0.62 25.57 -16.00
N THR A 175 0.24 24.33 -15.77
CA THR A 175 0.67 23.55 -14.60
C THR A 175 2.11 23.07 -14.74
N ARG A 176 2.90 23.20 -13.68
CA ARG A 176 4.30 22.74 -13.58
C ARG A 176 4.48 21.79 -12.42
N ALA A 177 5.21 20.70 -12.66
CA ALA A 177 5.57 19.72 -11.63
C ALA A 177 7.10 19.57 -11.50
N GLU A 178 7.58 19.45 -10.26
CA GLU A 178 8.88 18.87 -9.93
C GLU A 178 8.69 17.40 -9.60
N VAL A 179 9.46 16.51 -10.25
CA VAL A 179 9.28 15.06 -10.14
C VAL A 179 10.59 14.40 -9.72
N LEU A 180 10.52 13.61 -8.67
CA LEU A 180 11.63 12.79 -8.18
C LEU A 180 11.27 11.31 -8.24
N SER A 181 12.22 10.47 -8.64
CA SER A 181 12.08 9.01 -8.62
C SER A 181 13.34 8.34 -8.10
N THR A 182 13.19 7.20 -7.42
CA THR A 182 14.35 6.32 -7.19
C THR A 182 14.85 5.75 -8.52
N PRO A 183 16.15 5.43 -8.66
CA PRO A 183 16.73 4.95 -9.92
C PRO A 183 16.45 3.46 -10.17
N VAL A 184 15.31 2.95 -9.73
CA VAL A 184 14.89 1.57 -9.91
C VAL A 184 13.93 1.48 -11.10
N PRO A 185 14.17 0.60 -12.11
CA PRO A 185 13.41 0.57 -13.36
C PRO A 185 11.89 0.56 -13.18
N ARG A 186 11.35 -0.29 -12.29
CA ARG A 186 9.89 -0.33 -12.03
C ARG A 186 9.34 0.98 -11.47
N VAL A 187 10.14 1.73 -10.69
CA VAL A 187 9.70 3.02 -10.14
C VAL A 187 9.74 4.11 -11.20
N LEU A 188 10.76 4.08 -12.08
CA LEU A 188 10.84 4.97 -13.24
C LEU A 188 9.66 4.73 -14.19
N LEU A 189 9.33 3.47 -14.49
CA LEU A 189 8.16 3.14 -15.32
C LEU A 189 6.84 3.57 -14.65
N THR A 190 6.72 3.37 -13.34
CA THR A 190 5.59 3.88 -12.53
C THR A 190 5.42 5.40 -12.72
N MET A 191 6.50 6.15 -12.60
CA MET A 191 6.53 7.59 -12.85
C MET A 191 6.11 7.93 -14.28
N VAL A 192 6.63 7.21 -15.26
CA VAL A 192 6.29 7.44 -16.67
C VAL A 192 4.80 7.25 -16.92
N CYS A 193 4.20 6.15 -16.46
CA CYS A 193 2.76 5.90 -16.63
C CYS A 193 1.90 6.99 -15.97
N PHE A 194 2.29 7.45 -14.78
CA PHE A 194 1.57 8.54 -14.11
C PHE A 194 1.65 9.87 -14.90
N LEU A 195 2.83 10.23 -15.37
CA LEU A 195 3.06 11.48 -16.11
C LEU A 195 2.43 11.42 -17.52
N ASP A 196 2.45 10.26 -18.16
CA ASP A 196 1.82 10.03 -19.46
C ASP A 196 0.30 10.26 -19.40
N GLU A 197 -0.36 9.73 -18.37
CA GLU A 197 -1.80 9.96 -18.14
C GLU A 197 -2.12 11.44 -17.96
N ILE A 198 -1.36 12.16 -17.11
CA ILE A 198 -1.60 13.61 -16.93
C ILE A 198 -1.39 14.35 -18.25
N ARG A 199 -0.34 13.99 -19.01
CA ARG A 199 -0.07 14.61 -20.32
C ARG A 199 -1.14 14.32 -21.36
N ALA A 200 -1.76 13.14 -21.32
CA ALA A 200 -2.87 12.79 -22.20
C ALA A 200 -4.14 13.60 -21.86
N LEU A 201 -4.29 14.03 -20.61
CA LEU A 201 -5.44 14.83 -20.14
C LEU A 201 -5.20 16.35 -20.22
N ASP A 202 -3.94 16.79 -20.24
CA ASP A 202 -3.55 18.20 -20.22
C ASP A 202 -2.25 18.42 -21.05
N ASP A 203 -2.40 18.84 -22.28
CA ASP A 203 -1.28 19.11 -23.22
C ASP A 203 -0.32 20.21 -22.72
N ASP A 204 -0.81 21.14 -21.87
CA ASP A 204 -0.02 22.24 -21.31
C ASP A 204 0.75 21.85 -20.05
N PHE A 205 0.53 20.65 -19.53
CA PHE A 205 1.24 20.12 -18.36
C PHE A 205 2.74 20.00 -18.62
N GLY A 206 3.53 20.68 -17.83
CA GLY A 206 4.99 20.66 -17.90
C GLY A 206 5.63 20.12 -16.62
N PHE A 207 6.75 19.42 -16.77
CA PHE A 207 7.45 18.89 -15.62
C PHE A 207 8.97 18.85 -15.84
N THR A 208 9.70 18.81 -14.73
CA THR A 208 11.11 18.44 -14.67
C THR A 208 11.27 17.17 -13.88
N VAL A 209 12.11 16.24 -14.36
CA VAL A 209 12.37 14.97 -13.68
C VAL A 209 13.82 14.95 -13.23
N ASP A 210 14.04 14.52 -11.98
CA ASP A 210 15.35 14.17 -11.50
C ASP A 210 15.33 12.80 -10.79
N THR A 211 16.47 12.12 -10.78
CA THR A 211 16.63 10.79 -10.18
C THR A 211 18.06 10.61 -9.71
N GLY A 212 18.29 9.56 -8.93
CA GLY A 212 19.64 9.18 -8.54
C GLY A 212 19.84 9.10 -7.03
N ARG A 213 21.03 8.62 -6.66
CA ARG A 213 21.37 8.32 -5.27
C ARG A 213 21.36 9.56 -4.36
N LYS A 214 21.61 10.73 -4.91
CA LYS A 214 21.57 12.03 -4.22
C LYS A 214 20.22 12.31 -3.56
N PHE A 215 19.11 11.81 -4.16
CA PHE A 215 17.75 12.06 -3.69
C PHE A 215 17.21 10.96 -2.76
N LEU A 216 17.95 9.87 -2.56
CA LEU A 216 17.50 8.78 -1.67
C LEU A 216 17.21 9.21 -0.24
N PRO A 217 17.87 10.22 0.36
CA PRO A 217 17.49 10.73 1.68
C PRO A 217 16.04 11.20 1.79
N VAL A 218 15.44 11.70 0.69
CA VAL A 218 14.06 12.20 0.63
C VAL A 218 13.13 11.32 -0.22
N LEU A 219 13.62 10.17 -0.69
CA LEU A 219 12.84 9.17 -1.44
C LEU A 219 12.80 7.82 -0.73
N GLU A 220 13.93 7.37 -0.17
CA GLU A 220 14.07 6.07 0.47
C GLU A 220 15.10 6.16 1.60
N PRO A 221 14.81 6.86 2.71
CA PRO A 221 15.78 7.11 3.79
C PRO A 221 16.42 5.84 4.34
N ASN A 222 15.64 4.76 4.46
CA ASN A 222 16.08 3.46 4.97
C ASN A 222 16.66 2.54 3.89
N GLY A 223 16.66 2.96 2.62
CA GLY A 223 17.08 2.15 1.48
C GLY A 223 18.55 1.76 1.54
N SER A 224 18.87 0.51 1.19
CA SER A 224 20.25 -0.01 1.22
C SER A 224 21.24 0.74 0.32
N LYS A 225 20.72 1.42 -0.71
CA LYS A 225 21.51 2.21 -1.66
C LYS A 225 21.67 3.69 -1.25
N ASN A 226 20.97 4.13 -0.18
CA ASN A 226 21.11 5.47 0.35
C ASN A 226 22.48 5.61 1.04
N PRO A 227 23.37 6.49 0.56
CA PRO A 227 24.71 6.63 1.12
C PRO A 227 24.71 7.25 2.54
N TYR A 228 23.62 7.88 2.94
CA TYR A 228 23.46 8.52 4.24
C TYR A 228 22.58 7.70 5.20
N ARG A 229 22.27 6.45 4.83
CA ARG A 229 21.42 5.60 5.65
C ARG A 229 22.03 5.29 7.00
N THR A 230 21.25 5.49 8.05
CA THR A 230 21.55 4.91 9.37
C THR A 230 20.97 3.50 9.44
N VAL A 231 21.81 2.51 9.68
CA VAL A 231 21.35 1.13 9.89
C VAL A 231 20.74 1.04 11.30
N VAL A 232 19.48 0.63 11.35
CA VAL A 232 18.75 0.41 12.61
C VAL A 232 18.72 -1.08 12.88
N PRO A 233 19.51 -1.60 13.83
CA PRO A 233 19.49 -3.02 14.17
C PRO A 233 18.22 -3.35 14.96
N ALA A 234 17.69 -4.53 14.74
CA ALA A 234 16.60 -5.04 15.58
C ALA A 234 17.13 -5.27 17.01
N THR A 235 16.36 -4.85 18.01
CA THR A 235 16.66 -5.06 19.44
C THR A 235 16.59 -6.56 19.77
N LYS A 236 17.13 -6.95 20.94
CA LYS A 236 17.02 -8.33 21.41
C LYS A 236 15.56 -8.70 21.65
N GLU A 237 14.82 -7.81 22.29
CA GLU A 237 13.41 -7.98 22.65
C GLU A 237 12.53 -8.14 21.40
N SER A 238 12.75 -7.33 20.36
CA SER A 238 12.01 -7.46 19.09
C SER A 238 12.29 -8.77 18.37
N LYS A 239 13.55 -9.25 18.38
CA LYS A 239 13.91 -10.54 17.78
C LYS A 239 13.28 -11.72 18.51
N GLU A 240 13.32 -11.72 19.84
CA GLU A 240 12.74 -12.76 20.67
C GLU A 240 11.21 -12.81 20.50
N SER A 241 10.55 -11.66 20.51
CA SER A 241 9.11 -11.55 20.31
C SER A 241 8.69 -12.00 18.90
N ALA A 242 9.43 -11.61 17.85
CA ALA A 242 9.21 -12.07 16.48
C ALA A 242 9.36 -13.58 16.34
N ALA A 243 10.39 -14.16 16.98
CA ALA A 243 10.60 -15.60 16.98
C ALA A 243 9.49 -16.36 17.70
N ALA A 244 9.01 -15.85 18.84
CA ALA A 244 7.88 -16.42 19.57
C ALA A 244 6.59 -16.39 18.74
N MET A 245 6.27 -15.25 18.10
CA MET A 245 5.13 -15.14 17.19
C MET A 245 5.21 -16.17 16.07
N LYS A 246 6.35 -16.26 15.40
CA LYS A 246 6.56 -17.28 14.33
C LYS A 246 6.34 -18.69 14.85
N ALA A 247 6.95 -19.05 15.97
CA ALA A 247 6.87 -20.39 16.54
C ALA A 247 5.43 -20.79 16.94
N SER A 248 4.60 -19.82 17.34
CA SER A 248 3.21 -20.07 17.74
C SER A 248 2.22 -20.15 16.57
N ARG A 249 2.61 -19.71 15.35
CA ARG A 249 1.72 -19.61 14.19
C ARG A 249 2.05 -20.56 13.06
N ILE A 250 3.32 -20.89 12.88
CA ILE A 250 3.78 -21.57 11.66
C ILE A 250 4.02 -23.06 11.93
N ASP A 251 3.34 -23.91 11.16
CA ASP A 251 3.59 -25.34 11.07
C ASP A 251 4.14 -25.70 9.68
N ALA A 252 5.35 -25.25 9.40
CA ALA A 252 6.00 -25.51 8.13
C ALA A 252 6.18 -27.01 7.84
N LYS A 253 6.32 -27.84 8.89
CA LYS A 253 6.42 -29.30 8.72
C LYS A 253 5.08 -29.89 8.25
N GLY A 254 3.98 -29.50 8.86
CA GLY A 254 2.63 -29.91 8.44
C GLY A 254 2.33 -29.49 7.01
N PHE A 255 2.61 -28.23 6.66
CA PHE A 255 2.49 -27.72 5.29
C PHE A 255 3.30 -28.56 4.30
N CYS A 256 4.61 -28.71 4.52
CA CYS A 256 5.51 -29.40 3.60
C CYS A 256 5.20 -30.89 3.46
N SER A 257 4.73 -31.56 4.53
CA SER A 257 4.36 -32.98 4.50
C SER A 257 3.23 -33.32 3.54
N ARG A 258 2.44 -32.32 3.12
CA ARG A 258 1.43 -32.52 2.08
C ARG A 258 2.05 -32.73 0.70
N TYR A 259 3.23 -32.17 0.45
CA TYR A 259 3.86 -32.14 -0.88
C TYR A 259 5.11 -33.01 -0.99
N PHE A 260 5.79 -33.30 0.12
CA PHE A 260 7.08 -34.02 0.14
C PHE A 260 7.01 -35.24 1.05
N ASN A 261 7.49 -36.38 0.55
CA ASN A 261 7.62 -37.63 1.31
C ASN A 261 8.84 -37.60 2.29
N ASP A 262 9.85 -36.75 2.01
CA ASP A 262 11.08 -36.63 2.79
C ASP A 262 11.31 -35.16 3.22
N VAL A 263 10.53 -34.73 4.22
CA VAL A 263 10.61 -33.35 4.75
C VAL A 263 11.93 -33.07 5.49
N ASP A 264 12.60 -34.12 6.03
CA ASP A 264 13.89 -33.92 6.68
C ASP A 264 15.00 -33.60 5.65
N SER A 265 14.92 -34.18 4.45
CA SER A 265 15.78 -33.79 3.33
C SER A 265 15.46 -32.34 2.84
N LEU A 266 14.20 -32.01 2.78
CA LEU A 266 13.77 -30.64 2.43
C LEU A 266 14.34 -29.62 3.43
N GLU A 267 14.24 -29.89 4.74
CA GLU A 267 14.76 -28.97 5.77
C GLU A 267 16.27 -28.74 5.62
N ARG A 268 17.04 -29.81 5.39
CA ARG A 268 18.51 -29.71 5.25
C ARG A 268 18.97 -28.97 4.00
N ASN A 269 18.24 -29.10 2.90
CA ASN A 269 18.67 -28.59 1.59
C ASN A 269 18.06 -27.27 1.19
N TYR A 270 16.88 -26.92 1.72
CA TYR A 270 16.14 -25.72 1.32
C TYR A 270 15.55 -24.95 2.53
N GLY A 271 15.07 -25.69 3.54
CA GLY A 271 14.33 -25.15 4.68
C GLY A 271 12.81 -25.18 4.46
N MET A 272 12.09 -25.88 5.33
CA MET A 272 10.63 -26.02 5.23
C MET A 272 9.91 -24.67 5.26
N PHE A 273 10.26 -23.82 6.21
CA PHE A 273 9.65 -22.47 6.27
C PHE A 273 10.02 -21.62 5.05
N THR A 274 11.23 -21.76 4.51
CA THR A 274 11.64 -21.03 3.30
C THR A 274 10.78 -21.42 2.10
N PHE A 275 10.46 -22.71 1.96
CA PHE A 275 9.56 -23.19 0.91
C PHE A 275 8.14 -22.63 1.09
N GLU A 276 7.58 -22.74 2.30
CA GLU A 276 6.25 -22.26 2.61
C GLU A 276 6.11 -20.74 2.35
N ASP A 277 7.05 -19.90 2.82
CA ASP A 277 7.01 -18.44 2.64
C ASP A 277 7.26 -18.02 1.18
N ASN A 278 8.14 -18.73 0.45
CA ASN A 278 8.31 -18.50 -0.99
C ASN A 278 7.03 -18.83 -1.76
N MET A 279 6.41 -19.99 -1.47
CA MET A 279 5.14 -20.36 -2.09
C MET A 279 4.04 -19.35 -1.75
N ARG A 280 3.92 -18.90 -0.49
CA ARG A 280 3.00 -17.82 -0.12
C ARG A 280 3.26 -16.55 -0.93
N SER A 281 4.53 -16.14 -1.04
CA SER A 281 4.89 -14.93 -1.79
C SER A 281 4.51 -15.04 -3.26
N ILE A 282 4.75 -16.20 -3.90
CA ILE A 282 4.40 -16.46 -5.29
C ILE A 282 2.86 -16.44 -5.47
N VAL A 283 2.13 -17.18 -4.63
CA VAL A 283 0.67 -17.27 -4.71
C VAL A 283 0.01 -15.91 -4.50
N MET A 284 0.51 -15.12 -3.55
CA MET A 284 -0.01 -13.78 -3.30
C MET A 284 0.37 -12.78 -4.41
N ASP A 285 1.51 -12.98 -5.09
CA ASP A 285 1.93 -12.14 -6.20
C ASP A 285 1.11 -12.39 -7.49
N ILE A 286 0.50 -13.56 -7.65
CA ILE A 286 -0.30 -13.91 -8.83
C ILE A 286 -1.40 -12.87 -9.10
N GLN A 287 -2.01 -12.29 -8.06
CA GLN A 287 -2.98 -11.20 -8.24
C GLN A 287 -2.40 -9.99 -8.99
N CYS A 288 -1.09 -9.77 -8.87
CA CYS A 288 -0.35 -8.68 -9.52
C CYS A 288 0.01 -8.95 -10.98
N LEU A 289 -0.03 -10.23 -11.41
CA LEU A 289 0.41 -10.65 -12.74
C LEU A 289 -0.68 -10.48 -13.79
N ASP A 290 -0.27 -10.52 -15.05
CA ASP A 290 -1.17 -10.42 -16.19
C ASP A 290 -2.04 -11.70 -16.33
N ASP A 291 -3.16 -11.60 -17.05
CA ASP A 291 -4.24 -12.60 -17.08
C ASP A 291 -3.85 -14.05 -17.40
N ALA A 292 -2.74 -14.26 -18.09
CA ALA A 292 -2.33 -15.60 -18.51
C ALA A 292 -2.01 -16.54 -17.33
N SER A 293 -1.63 -15.98 -16.18
CA SER A 293 -1.28 -16.74 -14.96
C SER A 293 -2.45 -16.88 -13.98
N ALA A 294 -3.53 -16.12 -14.17
CA ALA A 294 -4.67 -16.10 -13.23
C ALA A 294 -5.53 -17.38 -13.30
N LYS A 295 -5.41 -18.19 -14.34
CA LYS A 295 -6.21 -19.43 -14.50
C LYS A 295 -5.84 -20.53 -13.52
N ASP A 296 -4.61 -20.49 -12.98
CA ASP A 296 -4.16 -21.40 -11.94
C ASP A 296 -3.46 -20.59 -10.84
N ASN A 297 -4.25 -20.01 -9.97
CA ASN A 297 -3.75 -19.12 -8.92
C ASN A 297 -3.06 -19.84 -7.75
N MET A 298 -3.05 -21.17 -7.75
CA MET A 298 -2.45 -21.99 -6.70
C MET A 298 -2.85 -21.62 -5.26
N LEU A 299 -3.95 -20.84 -5.08
CA LEU A 299 -4.39 -20.41 -3.76
C LEU A 299 -4.82 -21.60 -2.88
N ASP A 300 -5.29 -22.66 -3.51
CA ASP A 300 -5.75 -23.91 -2.91
C ASP A 300 -4.65 -24.74 -2.24
N ILE A 301 -3.37 -24.40 -2.46
CA ILE A 301 -2.26 -25.07 -1.75
C ILE A 301 -2.18 -24.65 -0.27
N PHE A 302 -2.81 -23.55 0.08
CA PHE A 302 -2.92 -23.06 1.45
C PHE A 302 -4.36 -23.14 1.96
N THR A 303 -4.51 -23.45 3.23
CA THR A 303 -5.77 -23.16 3.94
C THR A 303 -5.86 -21.66 4.26
N PRO A 304 -7.09 -21.11 4.42
CA PRO A 304 -7.24 -19.72 4.84
C PRO A 304 -6.54 -19.41 6.17
N GLU A 305 -6.48 -20.40 7.07
CA GLU A 305 -5.80 -20.26 8.37
C GLU A 305 -4.27 -20.15 8.21
N GLU A 306 -3.66 -20.97 7.34
CA GLU A 306 -2.24 -20.89 7.06
C GLU A 306 -1.87 -19.54 6.45
N LEU A 307 -2.66 -19.03 5.50
CA LEU A 307 -2.46 -17.71 4.91
C LEU A 307 -2.56 -16.61 5.97
N PHE A 308 -3.56 -16.69 6.84
CA PHE A 308 -3.72 -15.72 7.93
C PHE A 308 -2.54 -15.75 8.90
N ASN A 309 -2.08 -16.93 9.30
CA ASN A 309 -0.96 -17.10 10.22
C ASN A 309 0.36 -16.58 9.62
N LEU A 310 0.63 -16.88 8.34
CA LEU A 310 1.78 -16.36 7.62
C LEU A 310 1.74 -14.84 7.51
N TRP A 311 0.55 -14.29 7.19
CA TRP A 311 0.36 -12.85 7.18
C TRP A 311 0.56 -12.22 8.57
N GLU A 312 0.01 -12.82 9.64
CA GLU A 312 0.14 -12.29 11.00
C GLU A 312 1.61 -12.18 11.43
N VAL A 313 2.42 -13.20 11.16
CA VAL A 313 3.86 -13.18 11.41
C VAL A 313 4.54 -12.05 10.62
N ARG A 314 4.20 -11.91 9.34
CA ARG A 314 4.77 -10.87 8.48
C ARG A 314 4.32 -9.47 8.90
N ASN A 315 3.06 -9.32 9.22
CA ASN A 315 2.47 -8.08 9.73
C ASN A 315 3.16 -7.64 11.03
N TYR A 316 3.35 -8.57 11.96
CA TYR A 316 4.03 -8.29 13.22
C TYR A 316 5.49 -7.88 13.01
N ASN A 317 6.23 -8.57 12.14
CA ASN A 317 7.58 -8.16 11.75
C ASN A 317 7.59 -6.76 11.12
N GLY A 318 6.61 -6.45 10.27
CA GLY A 318 6.42 -5.13 9.71
C GLY A 318 6.20 -4.06 10.78
N TYR A 319 5.36 -4.33 11.76
CA TYR A 319 5.11 -3.44 12.89
C TYR A 319 6.36 -3.17 13.73
N LEU A 320 7.15 -4.22 14.03
CA LEU A 320 8.40 -4.09 14.75
C LEU A 320 9.43 -3.20 14.02
N PHE A 321 9.35 -3.12 12.70
CA PHE A 321 10.32 -2.36 11.90
C PHE A 321 9.80 -1.00 11.44
N TRP A 322 8.51 -0.89 11.05
CA TRP A 322 7.92 0.31 10.46
C TRP A 322 6.79 0.94 11.29
N GLY A 323 6.41 0.34 12.41
CA GLY A 323 5.46 0.89 13.38
C GLY A 323 6.15 1.48 14.60
N PHE A 324 5.35 2.04 15.52
CA PHE A 324 5.83 2.52 16.82
C PHE A 324 5.78 1.41 17.88
N SER A 325 6.57 0.36 17.67
CA SER A 325 6.64 -0.74 18.62
C SER A 325 7.42 -0.35 19.87
N PRO A 326 6.90 -0.63 21.09
CA PRO A 326 7.66 -0.42 22.33
C PRO A 326 8.87 -1.36 22.48
N LEU A 327 8.95 -2.43 21.66
CA LEU A 327 10.04 -3.41 21.68
C LEU A 327 11.17 -3.06 20.68
N ALA A 328 10.99 -2.04 19.84
CA ALA A 328 11.91 -1.74 18.74
C ALA A 328 12.58 -0.38 18.89
N ASP A 329 13.70 -0.21 18.20
CA ASP A 329 14.30 1.10 17.97
C ASP A 329 13.55 1.78 16.81
N ASN A 330 12.69 2.72 17.11
CA ASN A 330 11.79 3.36 16.14
C ASN A 330 12.48 4.31 15.14
N ARG A 331 13.82 4.34 15.08
CA ARG A 331 14.55 5.18 14.12
C ARG A 331 14.24 4.82 12.65
N SER A 332 13.87 3.57 12.35
CA SER A 332 13.40 3.21 11.00
C SER A 332 12.14 3.99 10.59
N VAL A 333 11.30 4.37 11.54
CA VAL A 333 10.15 5.25 11.32
C VAL A 333 10.60 6.71 11.28
N THR A 334 11.37 7.17 12.29
CA THR A 334 11.75 8.59 12.41
C THR A 334 12.71 9.06 11.31
N ASN A 335 13.50 8.19 10.69
CA ASN A 335 14.31 8.52 9.51
C ASN A 335 13.47 9.07 8.35
N ASN A 336 12.19 8.70 8.26
CA ASN A 336 11.28 9.17 7.20
C ASN A 336 10.74 10.59 7.45
N ALA A 337 11.05 11.18 8.60
CA ALA A 337 10.86 12.61 8.84
C ALA A 337 11.54 13.48 7.77
N ALA A 338 12.65 12.99 7.16
CA ALA A 338 13.33 13.69 6.08
C ALA A 338 12.44 13.89 4.85
N ILE A 339 11.58 12.93 4.53
CA ILE A 339 10.61 13.05 3.42
C ILE A 339 9.56 14.11 3.77
N LEU A 340 8.99 14.04 4.99
CA LEU A 340 7.96 15.00 5.39
C LEU A 340 8.53 16.43 5.47
N LYS A 341 9.75 16.58 5.96
CA LYS A 341 10.46 17.87 5.98
C LYS A 341 10.62 18.44 4.58
N ASP A 342 11.09 17.63 3.61
CA ASP A 342 11.25 18.05 2.21
C ASP A 342 9.89 18.42 1.57
N ILE A 343 8.81 17.69 1.89
CA ILE A 343 7.44 18.03 1.46
C ILE A 343 7.04 19.43 1.98
N MET A 344 7.26 19.68 3.29
CA MET A 344 6.88 20.95 3.91
C MET A 344 7.70 22.12 3.35
N GLU A 345 9.01 21.97 3.21
CA GLU A 345 9.91 23.01 2.68
C GLU A 345 9.60 23.35 1.22
N LYS A 346 9.34 22.32 0.38
CA LYS A 346 8.95 22.52 -1.01
C LYS A 346 7.58 23.18 -1.14
N ALA A 347 6.60 22.77 -0.32
CA ALA A 347 5.30 23.39 -0.31
C ALA A 347 5.41 24.90 -0.02
N GLU A 348 6.10 25.30 1.06
CA GLU A 348 6.29 26.74 1.41
C GLU A 348 7.00 27.50 0.31
N LYS A 349 8.08 26.97 -0.26
CA LYS A 349 8.80 27.56 -1.40
C LYS A 349 7.87 27.80 -2.60
N ASN A 350 7.09 26.77 -2.94
CA ASN A 350 6.23 26.79 -4.12
C ASN A 350 4.98 27.65 -3.93
N PHE A 351 4.45 27.76 -2.69
CA PHE A 351 3.38 28.71 -2.37
C PHE A 351 3.82 30.16 -2.56
N ALA A 352 5.07 30.47 -2.20
CA ALA A 352 5.63 31.80 -2.33
C ALA A 352 5.95 32.19 -3.79
N SER A 353 6.46 31.26 -4.59
CA SER A 353 6.82 31.52 -5.99
C SER A 353 5.61 31.45 -6.92
N GLY A 354 4.67 30.52 -6.67
CA GLY A 354 3.57 30.19 -7.58
C GLY A 354 4.00 29.57 -8.90
N GLU A 355 5.27 29.18 -9.04
CA GLU A 355 5.82 28.65 -10.30
C GLU A 355 5.54 27.15 -10.48
N ILE A 356 5.50 26.41 -9.37
CA ILE A 356 5.30 24.95 -9.33
C ILE A 356 3.98 24.67 -8.63
N GLN A 357 3.12 23.84 -9.24
CA GLN A 357 1.82 23.45 -8.72
C GLN A 357 1.80 22.04 -8.20
N MET A 358 2.80 21.21 -8.56
CA MET A 358 2.87 19.84 -8.11
C MET A 358 4.30 19.43 -7.74
N ASP A 359 4.44 18.64 -6.68
CA ASP A 359 5.65 18.00 -6.24
C ASP A 359 5.40 16.50 -6.11
N LEU A 360 6.04 15.72 -6.98
CA LEU A 360 5.76 14.31 -7.16
C LEU A 360 6.97 13.46 -6.78
N ARG A 361 6.78 12.47 -5.89
CA ARG A 361 7.81 11.50 -5.47
C ARG A 361 7.35 10.08 -5.77
N PHE A 362 8.19 9.33 -6.50
CA PHE A 362 7.98 7.92 -6.81
C PHE A 362 9.02 7.07 -6.09
N THR A 363 8.57 6.13 -5.28
CA THR A 363 9.41 5.40 -4.35
C THR A 363 8.91 3.95 -4.08
N HIS A 364 9.12 3.44 -2.88
CA HIS A 364 8.85 2.08 -2.45
C HIS A 364 7.95 2.06 -1.19
N ASP A 365 7.40 0.87 -0.87
CA ASP A 365 6.71 0.59 0.39
C ASP A 365 7.57 0.92 1.62
N THR A 366 8.88 0.63 1.54
CA THR A 366 9.89 0.93 2.57
C THR A 366 10.07 2.42 2.89
N ALA A 367 9.48 3.30 2.09
CA ALA A 367 9.43 4.73 2.34
C ALA A 367 8.01 5.20 2.70
N VAL A 368 6.99 4.75 1.93
CA VAL A 368 5.61 5.21 2.15
C VAL A 368 5.08 4.73 3.50
N LEU A 369 5.30 3.45 3.85
CA LEU A 369 4.80 2.89 5.11
C LEU A 369 5.38 3.58 6.35
N PRO A 370 6.71 3.71 6.53
CA PRO A 370 7.23 4.42 7.69
C PRO A 370 6.94 5.94 7.64
N LEU A 371 6.71 6.55 6.48
CA LEU A 371 6.27 7.94 6.39
C LEU A 371 4.87 8.12 6.98
N VAL A 372 3.90 7.28 6.60
CA VAL A 372 2.53 7.36 7.15
C VAL A 372 2.50 6.99 8.63
N SER A 373 3.39 6.08 9.07
CA SER A 373 3.58 5.78 10.50
C SER A 373 4.13 7.01 11.24
N PHE A 374 5.17 7.68 10.72
CA PHE A 374 5.71 8.90 11.30
C PHE A 374 4.68 10.01 11.39
N MET A 375 3.84 10.16 10.36
CA MET A 375 2.73 11.11 10.34
C MET A 375 1.59 10.70 11.30
N ARG A 376 1.62 9.51 11.88
CA ARG A 376 0.54 8.94 12.71
C ARG A 376 -0.81 8.96 11.99
N LEU A 377 -0.76 8.70 10.69
CA LEU A 377 -1.90 8.77 9.80
C LEU A 377 -2.82 7.57 10.06
N ASN A 378 -4.11 7.80 10.30
CA ASN A 378 -5.06 6.74 10.67
C ASN A 378 -4.51 5.88 11.82
N ASN A 379 -4.50 4.55 11.65
CA ASN A 379 -4.00 3.60 12.65
C ASN A 379 -2.46 3.39 12.62
N PHE A 380 -1.75 3.97 11.65
CA PHE A 380 -0.30 3.71 11.53
C PHE A 380 0.53 4.27 12.68
N GLY A 381 -0.02 5.25 13.44
CA GLY A 381 0.59 5.75 14.67
C GLY A 381 0.33 4.91 15.93
N ALA A 382 -0.37 3.79 15.81
CA ALA A 382 -0.74 2.97 16.96
C ALA A 382 0.48 2.41 17.70
N VAL A 383 0.49 2.58 19.02
CA VAL A 383 1.43 1.94 19.94
C VAL A 383 0.72 0.77 20.60
N VAL A 384 1.11 -0.45 20.26
CA VAL A 384 0.46 -1.67 20.73
C VAL A 384 1.44 -2.49 21.54
N ASN A 385 1.12 -2.70 22.84
CA ASN A 385 1.98 -3.41 23.77
C ASN A 385 1.86 -4.94 23.66
N ASP A 386 0.66 -5.43 23.35
CA ASP A 386 0.40 -6.88 23.21
C ASP A 386 0.66 -7.30 21.75
N PRO A 387 1.64 -8.18 21.51
CA PRO A 387 1.91 -8.73 20.18
C PRO A 387 0.69 -9.35 19.50
N GLU A 388 -0.20 -9.98 20.29
CA GLU A 388 -1.41 -10.63 19.79
C GLU A 388 -2.46 -9.63 19.26
N GLU A 389 -2.45 -8.40 19.75
CA GLU A 389 -3.38 -7.35 19.33
C GLU A 389 -2.86 -6.51 18.17
N VAL A 390 -1.58 -6.59 17.80
CA VAL A 390 -1.00 -5.75 16.73
C VAL A 390 -1.83 -5.86 15.45
N LYS A 391 -2.23 -7.06 15.04
CA LYS A 391 -3.07 -7.31 13.85
C LYS A 391 -4.37 -6.51 13.82
N ASN A 392 -4.91 -6.17 14.98
CA ASN A 392 -6.20 -5.48 15.11
C ASN A 392 -6.07 -3.95 15.05
N TYR A 393 -4.85 -3.42 15.06
CA TYR A 393 -4.61 -1.98 15.05
C TYR A 393 -3.69 -1.53 13.93
N TRP A 394 -2.63 -2.28 13.63
CA TRP A 394 -1.67 -1.96 12.60
C TRP A 394 -1.66 -3.06 11.53
N ARG A 395 -1.82 -2.68 10.26
CA ARG A 395 -2.07 -3.63 9.16
C ARG A 395 -1.23 -3.33 7.94
N SER A 396 -0.41 -4.30 7.55
CA SER A 396 0.48 -4.21 6.38
C SER A 396 -0.25 -4.30 5.02
N ASP A 397 -1.47 -4.87 4.96
CA ASP A 397 -2.29 -4.88 3.74
C ASP A 397 -2.85 -3.51 3.37
N GLN A 398 -2.75 -2.53 4.28
CA GLN A 398 -3.08 -1.14 3.99
C GLN A 398 -1.96 -0.40 3.23
N ILE A 399 -0.85 -1.08 2.89
CA ILE A 399 0.20 -0.59 1.98
C ILE A 399 0.18 -1.39 0.67
N PRO A 400 -0.90 -1.38 -0.12
CA PRO A 400 -1.02 -2.16 -1.34
C PRO A 400 0.04 -1.74 -2.38
N MET A 401 0.14 -2.50 -3.47
CA MET A 401 0.84 -2.03 -4.68
C MET A 401 0.31 -0.67 -5.09
N ALA A 402 1.14 0.21 -5.62
CA ALA A 402 0.82 1.61 -5.96
C ALA A 402 0.29 2.47 -4.78
N SER A 403 0.50 2.04 -3.53
CA SER A 403 0.10 2.83 -2.35
C SER A 403 0.68 4.23 -2.42
N ASN A 404 -0.14 5.22 -2.04
CA ASN A 404 0.27 6.61 -2.18
C ASN A 404 -0.35 7.52 -1.11
N LEU A 405 0.40 8.58 -0.80
CA LEU A 405 0.04 9.69 0.05
C LEU A 405 -0.09 10.95 -0.80
N GLN A 406 -1.20 11.65 -0.68
CA GLN A 406 -1.45 12.90 -1.40
C GLN A 406 -1.80 14.00 -0.40
N LEU A 407 -1.09 15.11 -0.44
CA LEU A 407 -1.42 16.32 0.29
C LEU A 407 -1.95 17.34 -0.71
N ILE A 408 -3.21 17.68 -0.58
CA ILE A 408 -3.91 18.63 -1.46
C ILE A 408 -4.10 19.93 -0.70
N PHE A 409 -3.55 21.01 -1.21
CA PHE A 409 -3.56 22.31 -0.54
C PHE A 409 -4.60 23.26 -1.13
N PHE A 410 -5.34 23.89 -0.26
CA PHE A 410 -6.47 24.77 -0.61
C PHE A 410 -6.22 26.19 -0.08
N ARG A 411 -6.54 27.18 -0.90
CA ARG A 411 -6.48 28.59 -0.53
C ARG A 411 -7.80 29.30 -0.74
N SER A 412 -8.01 30.37 0.02
CA SER A 412 -9.17 31.26 -0.10
C SER A 412 -8.72 32.71 -0.27
N LYS A 413 -9.47 33.50 -1.06
CA LYS A 413 -9.24 34.95 -1.15
C LYS A 413 -9.66 35.70 0.11
N LYS A 414 -10.51 35.11 0.96
CA LYS A 414 -11.09 35.72 2.14
C LYS A 414 -10.44 35.32 3.45
N ASN A 415 -9.68 34.24 3.44
CA ASN A 415 -9.00 33.72 4.63
C ASN A 415 -7.54 33.41 4.24
N PRO A 416 -6.54 33.98 4.93
CA PRO A 416 -5.14 33.75 4.63
C PRO A 416 -4.65 32.34 5.02
N GLU A 417 -5.38 31.63 5.91
CA GLU A 417 -5.00 30.26 6.30
C GLU A 417 -5.13 29.30 5.11
N ILE A 418 -4.07 28.55 4.83
CA ILE A 418 -4.08 27.46 3.86
C ILE A 418 -4.61 26.22 4.57
N LEU A 419 -5.49 25.50 3.90
CA LEU A 419 -5.96 24.21 4.37
C LEU A 419 -5.31 23.09 3.59
N VAL A 420 -4.99 21.98 4.26
CA VAL A 420 -4.51 20.75 3.64
C VAL A 420 -5.54 19.63 3.86
N LYS A 421 -5.86 18.92 2.79
CA LYS A 421 -6.55 17.64 2.80
C LYS A 421 -5.52 16.55 2.55
N VAL A 422 -5.56 15.49 3.34
CA VAL A 422 -4.65 14.35 3.17
C VAL A 422 -5.43 13.15 2.67
N LEU A 423 -4.96 12.57 1.56
CA LEU A 423 -5.51 11.33 1.03
C LEU A 423 -4.45 10.23 1.15
N TYR A 424 -4.89 9.06 1.57
CA TYR A 424 -4.10 7.85 1.57
C TYR A 424 -4.80 6.78 0.74
N ASN A 425 -4.13 6.30 -0.30
CA ASN A 425 -4.71 5.39 -1.28
C ASN A 425 -6.04 5.90 -1.88
N GLY A 426 -6.14 7.21 -2.11
CA GLY A 426 -7.33 7.87 -2.65
C GLY A 426 -8.43 8.17 -1.63
N HIS A 427 -8.33 7.69 -0.39
CA HIS A 427 -9.29 7.92 0.68
C HIS A 427 -8.85 9.04 1.61
N GLU A 428 -9.80 9.82 2.13
CA GLU A 428 -9.52 10.84 3.15
C GLU A 428 -8.92 10.20 4.40
N ALA A 429 -7.79 10.74 4.85
CA ALA A 429 -7.02 10.21 5.96
C ALA A 429 -7.09 11.14 7.17
N MET A 430 -7.12 10.54 8.37
CA MET A 430 -7.10 11.28 9.63
C MET A 430 -5.68 11.55 10.08
N LEU A 431 -5.46 12.77 10.58
CA LEU A 431 -4.24 13.20 11.25
C LEU A 431 -4.51 13.46 12.73
N PRO A 432 -3.50 13.38 13.61
CA PRO A 432 -3.60 13.73 15.02
C PRO A 432 -3.61 15.25 15.22
N LEU A 433 -4.48 15.97 14.47
CA LEU A 433 -4.56 17.42 14.42
C LEU A 433 -6.01 17.88 14.51
N PRO A 434 -6.27 19.09 15.04
CA PRO A 434 -7.60 19.67 14.96
C PRO A 434 -7.97 20.00 13.52
N GLU A 435 -9.17 19.64 13.11
CA GLU A 435 -9.73 19.98 11.80
C GLU A 435 -10.32 21.42 11.83
N ALA A 436 -10.12 22.15 10.73
CA ALA A 436 -10.82 23.40 10.48
C ALA A 436 -12.22 23.16 9.88
N ALA A 437 -12.38 22.07 9.17
CA ALA A 437 -13.61 21.51 8.62
C ALA A 437 -13.39 20.02 8.38
N PRO A 438 -14.43 19.20 8.21
CA PRO A 438 -14.25 17.74 8.00
C PRO A 438 -13.23 17.43 6.93
N SER A 439 -12.19 16.65 7.27
CA SER A 439 -11.05 16.27 6.42
C SER A 439 -10.16 17.43 5.93
N PHE A 440 -10.25 18.61 6.53
CA PHE A 440 -9.40 19.76 6.22
C PHE A 440 -8.68 20.26 7.46
N TYR A 441 -7.36 20.29 7.39
CA TYR A 441 -6.48 20.69 8.49
C TYR A 441 -5.84 22.05 8.19
N PRO A 442 -5.72 22.98 9.20
CA PRO A 442 -4.96 24.20 9.03
C PRO A 442 -3.49 23.86 8.73
N TRP A 443 -2.94 24.45 7.66
CA TRP A 443 -1.53 24.21 7.33
C TRP A 443 -0.58 24.76 8.40
N SER A 444 -0.96 25.83 9.08
CA SER A 444 -0.23 26.34 10.25
C SER A 444 -0.10 25.28 11.35
N ALA A 445 -1.22 24.64 11.74
CA ALA A 445 -1.23 23.58 12.74
C ALA A 445 -0.43 22.33 12.28
N PHE A 446 -0.51 21.98 11.00
CA PHE A 446 0.28 20.90 10.41
C PHE A 446 1.78 21.18 10.56
N LYS A 447 2.24 22.36 10.17
CA LYS A 447 3.65 22.75 10.29
C LYS A 447 4.13 22.77 11.73
N ASP A 448 3.36 23.32 12.64
CA ASP A 448 3.71 23.43 14.07
C ASP A 448 3.87 22.04 14.68
N PHE A 449 2.91 21.14 14.45
CA PHE A 449 2.93 19.78 14.99
C PHE A 449 4.08 18.95 14.44
N TYR A 450 4.17 18.82 13.11
CA TYR A 450 5.21 17.99 12.50
C TYR A 450 6.60 18.65 12.57
N GLY A 451 6.69 19.96 12.53
CA GLY A 451 7.93 20.70 12.77
C GLY A 451 8.50 20.41 14.16
N LYS A 452 7.64 20.37 15.20
CA LYS A 452 8.05 19.98 16.54
C LYS A 452 8.52 18.52 16.57
N LEU A 453 7.74 17.57 16.02
CA LEU A 453 8.14 16.16 15.96
C LEU A 453 9.50 15.97 15.27
N ILE A 454 9.71 16.66 14.13
CA ILE A 454 10.99 16.60 13.39
C ILE A 454 12.13 17.15 14.23
N SER A 455 11.91 18.25 14.99
CA SER A 455 12.95 18.86 15.81
C SER A 455 13.36 18.02 17.02
N GLU A 456 12.51 17.11 17.48
CA GLU A 456 12.75 16.18 18.59
C GLU A 456 13.54 14.92 18.18
N ILE A 457 13.74 14.69 16.88
CA ILE A 457 14.53 13.55 16.38
C ILE A 457 16.02 13.83 16.64
N ARG A 458 16.66 12.94 17.40
CA ARG A 458 18.08 13.01 17.79
C ARG A 458 18.96 12.13 16.91
#